data_b228afd95f23f476a5cc390c92c274e5
#
_entry.id   b228afd95f23f476a5cc390c92c274e5
#
_cell.length_a   1.000
_cell.length_b   1.000
_cell.length_c   1.000
_cell.angle_alpha   90.00
_cell.angle_beta   90.00
_cell.angle_gamma   90.00
#
_symmetry.space_group_name_H-M   'P 1'
#
loop_
_entity.id
_entity.type
_entity.pdbx_description
1 polymer ?
#
loop_
_entity_poly.entity_id
_entity_poly.type
_entity_poly.pdbx_seq_one_letter_code
_entity_poly.pdbx_strand_id
1 'polypeptide(L)'
;MKKKLRSEFNSRQYMLARDFEVYYYSDLRFSSVGRHSHSYTEVYLFCEGEVDMEIGDRRFSLRPGDVLVLPPGTAHRAVVRSGEMPYRRFVFWLSEDFCRALRAESPDFLYLFDRVQKKKEYVHPMDALEFNSLRSQLFTLLEELHTNRFGRDAQIGLYVRMLLLTLSRTVWQRENPRARKETRSSYQLITDYVAGHLDADLSLDTLSRELYLNKYHIAHLFQENTGLSLHQYMTKKRLSACVDAMQSGKRISEICSQFGFQNYSSFYRAFRKEYGCSPGTWLEEHLSAAAAQTGEHAF
;
A
#
# COMPACT_ATOMS: atom_id res chain seq x y z
N MET A 1 18.24 2.86 12.50
CA MET A 1 16.84 2.84 12.96
C MET A 1 16.19 1.45 12.97
N LYS A 2 16.41 0.58 11.97
CA LYS A 2 15.79 -0.77 11.92
C LYS A 2 16.17 -1.76 13.06
N LYS A 3 17.30 -1.57 13.74
CA LYS A 3 17.73 -2.44 14.86
C LYS A 3 16.81 -2.38 16.11
N LYS A 4 16.09 -1.30 16.32
CA LYS A 4 15.21 -1.12 17.51
C LYS A 4 13.86 -1.83 17.39
N LEU A 5 13.45 -2.21 16.18
CA LEU A 5 12.15 -2.87 15.95
C LEU A 5 12.27 -4.40 15.90
N ARG A 6 13.49 -4.94 15.95
CA ARG A 6 13.72 -6.38 16.01
C ARG A 6 13.37 -6.89 17.40
N SER A 7 12.50 -7.89 17.45
CA SER A 7 12.17 -8.63 18.65
C SER A 7 13.21 -9.73 18.94
N GLU A 8 13.52 -9.99 20.18
CA GLU A 8 14.24 -11.19 20.54
C GLU A 8 13.30 -12.40 20.46
N PHE A 9 13.78 -13.47 19.82
CA PHE A 9 12.96 -14.66 19.66
C PHE A 9 12.73 -15.32 21.02
N ASN A 10 11.46 -15.60 21.32
CA ASN A 10 11.01 -16.32 22.48
C ASN A 10 10.13 -17.49 22.05
N SER A 11 10.36 -18.67 22.62
CA SER A 11 9.56 -19.88 22.36
C SER A 11 8.21 -19.90 23.08
N ARG A 12 7.79 -18.79 23.65
CA ARG A 12 6.50 -18.62 24.34
C ARG A 12 5.34 -18.93 23.39
N GLN A 13 4.35 -19.65 23.88
CA GLN A 13 3.16 -20.09 23.14
C GLN A 13 1.85 -19.55 23.72
N TYR A 14 1.90 -18.46 24.46
CA TYR A 14 0.75 -17.76 25.03
C TYR A 14 0.91 -16.25 24.88
N MET A 15 -0.21 -15.55 24.72
CA MET A 15 -0.23 -14.10 24.61
C MET A 15 -0.13 -13.44 25.99
N LEU A 16 0.57 -12.29 26.06
CA LEU A 16 0.57 -11.39 27.21
C LEU A 16 -0.41 -10.23 27.00
N ALA A 17 -0.50 -9.72 25.78
CA ALA A 17 -1.48 -8.70 25.47
C ALA A 17 -2.88 -9.31 25.33
N ARG A 18 -3.88 -8.52 25.69
CA ARG A 18 -5.29 -8.92 25.63
C ARG A 18 -5.78 -9.16 24.22
N ASP A 19 -5.44 -8.24 23.30
CA ASP A 19 -6.05 -8.16 21.97
C ASP A 19 -5.14 -8.76 20.90
N PHE A 20 -3.91 -8.26 20.77
CA PHE A 20 -2.96 -8.71 19.77
C PHE A 20 -1.51 -8.46 20.18
N GLU A 21 -0.57 -9.17 19.52
CA GLU A 21 0.87 -8.98 19.67
C GLU A 21 1.53 -9.04 18.28
N VAL A 22 2.51 -8.16 18.01
CA VAL A 22 3.26 -8.13 16.74
C VAL A 22 4.75 -8.21 17.02
N TYR A 23 5.43 -9.06 16.26
CA TYR A 23 6.87 -9.29 16.38
C TYR A 23 7.54 -9.25 15.02
N TYR A 24 8.76 -8.72 14.98
CA TYR A 24 9.66 -8.85 13.84
C TYR A 24 10.92 -9.59 14.28
N TYR A 25 11.11 -10.78 13.74
CA TYR A 25 12.26 -11.63 14.03
C TYR A 25 13.26 -11.65 12.86
N SER A 26 14.55 -11.70 13.18
CA SER A 26 15.65 -11.82 12.23
C SER A 26 16.76 -12.63 12.85
N ASP A 27 16.71 -13.95 12.73
CA ASP A 27 17.56 -14.90 13.44
C ASP A 27 18.54 -15.55 12.47
N LEU A 28 19.86 -15.39 12.75
CA LEU A 28 20.92 -16.08 11.99
C LEU A 28 21.10 -17.53 12.46
N ARG A 29 20.81 -17.78 13.73
CA ARG A 29 20.84 -19.12 14.33
C ARG A 29 19.51 -19.36 15.01
N PHE A 30 18.60 -19.98 14.29
CA PHE A 30 17.29 -20.32 14.82
C PHE A 30 17.36 -21.75 15.41
N SER A 31 17.05 -21.87 16.70
CA SER A 31 16.74 -23.17 17.28
C SER A 31 15.29 -23.49 16.96
N SER A 32 15.04 -24.63 16.34
CA SER A 32 13.68 -25.06 16.00
C SER A 32 12.78 -25.11 17.22
N VAL A 33 11.58 -24.53 17.10
CA VAL A 33 10.50 -24.81 18.06
C VAL A 33 9.88 -26.15 17.69
N GLY A 34 9.65 -27.00 18.67
CA GLY A 34 8.92 -28.26 18.47
C GLY A 34 7.54 -28.02 17.87
N ARG A 35 6.92 -29.07 17.33
CA ARG A 35 5.54 -29.00 16.85
C ARG A 35 4.61 -28.61 18.00
N HIS A 36 3.84 -27.55 17.80
CA HIS A 36 2.96 -26.97 18.81
C HIS A 36 1.67 -26.42 18.21
N SER A 37 0.73 -26.09 19.06
CA SER A 37 -0.48 -25.36 18.73
C SER A 37 -0.82 -24.39 19.87
N HIS A 38 -1.61 -23.38 19.59
CA HIS A 38 -2.00 -22.35 20.54
C HIS A 38 -3.47 -21.96 20.38
N SER A 39 -4.01 -21.20 21.33
CA SER A 39 -5.43 -20.79 21.39
C SER A 39 -5.74 -19.48 20.65
N TYR A 40 -4.77 -18.85 20.03
CA TYR A 40 -4.93 -17.60 19.26
C TYR A 40 -4.71 -17.85 17.76
N THR A 41 -5.16 -16.90 16.92
CA THR A 41 -4.82 -16.91 15.51
C THR A 41 -3.45 -16.31 15.30
N GLU A 42 -2.58 -16.98 14.53
CA GLU A 42 -1.29 -16.47 14.13
C GLU A 42 -1.29 -16.12 12.65
N VAL A 43 -0.91 -14.88 12.34
CA VAL A 43 -0.59 -14.43 10.98
C VAL A 43 0.91 -14.29 10.87
N TYR A 44 1.44 -14.86 9.82
CA TYR A 44 2.87 -14.97 9.61
C TYR A 44 3.23 -14.43 8.22
N LEU A 45 4.10 -13.42 8.16
CA LEU A 45 4.64 -12.90 6.89
C LEU A 45 6.09 -13.33 6.77
N PHE A 46 6.37 -14.23 5.86
CA PHE A 46 7.71 -14.71 5.57
C PHE A 46 8.47 -13.71 4.70
N CYS A 47 9.66 -13.30 5.16
CA CYS A 47 10.45 -12.26 4.50
C CYS A 47 11.74 -12.79 3.86
N GLU A 48 12.44 -13.72 4.53
CA GLU A 48 13.75 -14.21 4.08
C GLU A 48 14.14 -15.49 4.83
N GLY A 49 14.92 -16.34 4.18
CA GLY A 49 15.47 -17.59 4.72
C GLY A 49 15.10 -18.81 3.89
N GLU A 50 15.62 -19.94 4.27
CA GLU A 50 15.27 -21.26 3.71
C GLU A 50 14.46 -22.04 4.74
N VAL A 51 13.15 -21.95 4.66
CA VAL A 51 12.25 -22.46 5.69
C VAL A 51 11.11 -23.24 5.09
N ASP A 52 10.83 -24.39 5.67
CA ASP A 52 9.59 -25.12 5.46
C ASP A 52 8.67 -24.92 6.68
N MET A 53 7.38 -24.73 6.42
CA MET A 53 6.36 -24.74 7.46
C MET A 53 5.60 -26.07 7.40
N GLU A 54 5.65 -26.83 8.48
CA GLU A 54 4.83 -28.02 8.64
C GLU A 54 3.54 -27.64 9.36
N ILE A 55 2.38 -27.94 8.76
CA ILE A 55 1.04 -27.64 9.29
C ILE A 55 0.20 -28.89 9.17
N GLY A 56 -0.20 -29.46 10.30
CA GLY A 56 -0.78 -30.79 10.31
C GLY A 56 0.20 -31.80 9.67
N ASP A 57 -0.27 -32.57 8.71
CA ASP A 57 0.56 -33.54 7.98
C ASP A 57 1.12 -32.99 6.66
N ARG A 58 0.96 -31.68 6.41
CA ARG A 58 1.39 -31.01 5.18
C ARG A 58 2.65 -30.21 5.43
N ARG A 59 3.53 -30.14 4.42
CA ARG A 59 4.77 -29.36 4.43
C ARG A 59 4.75 -28.36 3.29
N PHE A 60 5.08 -27.11 3.60
CA PHE A 60 5.09 -25.98 2.67
C PHE A 60 6.48 -25.34 2.67
N SER A 61 7.16 -25.34 1.53
CA SER A 61 8.40 -24.58 1.34
C SER A 61 8.07 -23.12 1.12
N LEU A 62 8.44 -22.26 2.08
CA LEU A 62 8.08 -20.85 2.07
C LEU A 62 8.94 -20.05 1.09
N ARG A 63 8.33 -19.04 0.48
CA ARG A 63 8.97 -18.05 -0.38
C ARG A 63 8.76 -16.64 0.19
N PRO A 64 9.74 -15.72 0.03
CA PRO A 64 9.55 -14.33 0.46
C PRO A 64 8.24 -13.76 -0.12
N GLY A 65 7.39 -13.23 0.76
CA GLY A 65 6.06 -12.76 0.40
C GLY A 65 4.93 -13.74 0.74
N ASP A 66 5.22 -14.95 1.18
CA ASP A 66 4.17 -15.86 1.67
C ASP A 66 3.60 -15.35 2.99
N VAL A 67 2.28 -15.22 3.03
CA VAL A 67 1.50 -14.99 4.26
C VAL A 67 0.85 -16.28 4.67
N LEU A 68 1.03 -16.66 5.94
CA LEU A 68 0.34 -17.79 6.53
C LEU A 68 -0.68 -17.31 7.56
N VAL A 69 -1.82 -18.00 7.61
CA VAL A 69 -2.79 -17.83 8.67
C VAL A 69 -3.01 -19.17 9.35
N LEU A 70 -2.71 -19.23 10.62
CA LEU A 70 -2.80 -20.42 11.46
C LEU A 70 -3.93 -20.22 12.47
N PRO A 71 -5.10 -20.82 12.27
CA PRO A 71 -6.20 -20.76 13.22
C PRO A 71 -5.87 -21.44 14.56
N PRO A 72 -6.57 -21.08 15.63
CA PRO A 72 -6.44 -21.74 16.92
C PRO A 72 -6.47 -23.28 16.82
N GLY A 73 -5.61 -23.95 17.60
CA GLY A 73 -5.51 -25.40 17.63
C GLY A 73 -4.80 -26.05 16.42
N THR A 74 -4.34 -25.25 15.44
CA THR A 74 -3.63 -25.77 14.27
C THR A 74 -2.19 -26.14 14.66
N ALA A 75 -1.88 -27.45 14.64
CA ALA A 75 -0.52 -27.93 14.95
C ALA A 75 0.45 -27.58 13.82
N HIS A 76 1.56 -26.91 14.16
CA HIS A 76 2.54 -26.45 13.17
C HIS A 76 3.96 -26.36 13.77
N ARG A 77 4.96 -26.26 12.88
CA ARG A 77 6.33 -25.89 13.20
C ARG A 77 7.08 -25.34 11.99
N ALA A 78 8.00 -24.41 12.25
CA ALA A 78 8.96 -23.97 11.24
C ALA A 78 10.22 -24.85 11.27
N VAL A 79 10.67 -25.31 10.10
CA VAL A 79 11.88 -26.10 9.91
C VAL A 79 12.84 -25.29 9.05
N VAL A 80 13.91 -24.76 9.65
CA VAL A 80 14.97 -24.05 8.93
C VAL A 80 15.89 -25.06 8.26
N ARG A 81 16.03 -24.99 6.93
CA ARG A 81 16.83 -25.92 6.14
C ARG A 81 18.31 -25.55 6.10
N SER A 82 18.60 -24.25 6.10
CA SER A 82 19.97 -23.73 6.08
C SER A 82 20.08 -22.52 7.03
N GLY A 83 21.19 -22.43 7.74
CA GLY A 83 21.51 -21.29 8.62
C GLY A 83 22.39 -20.23 7.94
N GLU A 84 22.61 -20.31 6.61
CA GLU A 84 23.45 -19.35 5.87
C GLU A 84 22.77 -17.99 5.71
N MET A 85 21.46 -17.98 5.59
CA MET A 85 20.64 -16.78 5.49
C MET A 85 19.84 -16.53 6.78
N PRO A 86 19.65 -15.25 7.17
CA PRO A 86 18.84 -14.95 8.34
C PRO A 86 17.37 -15.32 8.09
N TYR A 87 16.79 -16.00 9.05
CA TYR A 87 15.35 -16.29 9.06
C TYR A 87 14.57 -15.04 9.49
N ARG A 88 14.02 -14.29 8.52
CA ARG A 88 13.29 -13.05 8.75
C ARG A 88 11.80 -13.24 8.56
N ARG A 89 11.02 -12.76 9.53
CA ARG A 89 9.56 -12.88 9.52
C ARG A 89 8.90 -11.87 10.43
N PHE A 90 7.66 -11.52 10.10
CA PHE A 90 6.75 -10.95 11.06
C PHE A 90 5.82 -12.04 11.57
N VAL A 91 5.49 -11.93 12.84
CA VAL A 91 4.51 -12.79 13.51
C VAL A 91 3.51 -11.88 14.19
N PHE A 92 2.23 -12.09 13.88
CA PHE A 92 1.14 -11.29 14.39
C PHE A 92 0.10 -12.22 15.03
N TRP A 93 -0.05 -12.14 16.32
CA TRP A 93 -0.97 -12.93 17.11
C TRP A 93 -2.23 -12.13 17.42
N LEU A 94 -3.40 -12.74 17.27
CA LEU A 94 -4.69 -12.15 17.55
C LEU A 94 -5.47 -13.07 18.49
N SER A 95 -5.94 -12.52 19.60
CA SER A 95 -6.78 -13.26 20.55
C SER A 95 -8.15 -13.56 19.93
N GLU A 96 -8.81 -14.62 20.40
CA GLU A 96 -10.14 -14.98 19.91
C GLU A 96 -11.19 -13.91 20.23
N ASP A 97 -11.08 -13.28 21.41
CA ASP A 97 -11.98 -12.18 21.82
C ASP A 97 -11.82 -10.96 20.91
N PHE A 98 -10.61 -10.62 20.55
CA PHE A 98 -10.34 -9.52 19.63
C PHE A 98 -10.85 -9.84 18.21
N CYS A 99 -10.64 -11.05 17.72
CA CYS A 99 -11.20 -11.52 16.45
C CYS A 99 -12.75 -11.46 16.47
N ARG A 100 -13.37 -11.81 17.59
CA ARG A 100 -14.83 -11.71 17.75
C ARG A 100 -15.31 -10.26 17.70
N ALA A 101 -14.62 -9.35 18.36
CA ALA A 101 -14.92 -7.92 18.35
C ALA A 101 -14.79 -7.33 16.93
N LEU A 102 -13.69 -7.64 16.23
CA LEU A 102 -13.49 -7.21 14.84
C LEU A 102 -14.56 -7.74 13.89
N ARG A 103 -14.99 -9.00 14.06
CA ARG A 103 -16.04 -9.60 13.24
C ARG A 103 -17.40 -8.96 13.48
N ALA A 104 -17.67 -8.52 14.72
CA ALA A 104 -18.88 -7.80 15.05
C ALA A 104 -18.90 -6.37 14.48
N GLU A 105 -17.72 -5.74 14.33
CA GLU A 105 -17.56 -4.43 13.69
C GLU A 105 -17.71 -4.54 12.16
N SER A 106 -16.98 -5.45 11.53
CA SER A 106 -17.12 -5.84 10.11
C SER A 106 -16.55 -7.24 9.87
N PRO A 107 -17.31 -8.16 9.25
CA PRO A 107 -16.81 -9.48 8.87
C PRO A 107 -15.68 -9.39 7.83
N ASP A 108 -15.57 -8.29 7.08
CA ASP A 108 -14.57 -8.10 6.03
C ASP A 108 -13.15 -8.07 6.58
N PHE A 109 -12.94 -7.64 7.82
CA PHE A 109 -11.62 -7.67 8.46
C PHE A 109 -11.05 -9.08 8.56
N LEU A 110 -11.90 -10.09 8.71
CA LEU A 110 -11.50 -11.47 8.97
C LEU A 110 -11.90 -12.44 7.86
N TYR A 111 -12.26 -11.94 6.69
CA TYR A 111 -12.61 -12.78 5.54
C TYR A 111 -11.56 -13.86 5.24
N LEU A 112 -10.28 -13.49 5.21
CA LEU A 112 -9.18 -14.43 5.01
C LEU A 112 -9.15 -15.51 6.09
N PHE A 113 -9.37 -15.16 7.35
CA PHE A 113 -9.32 -16.08 8.50
C PHE A 113 -10.46 -17.10 8.45
N ASP A 114 -11.67 -16.62 8.19
CA ASP A 114 -12.85 -17.49 8.04
C ASP A 114 -12.70 -18.43 6.85
N ARG A 115 -12.09 -17.94 5.76
CA ARG A 115 -11.77 -18.75 4.60
C ARG A 115 -10.76 -19.86 4.94
N VAL A 116 -9.66 -19.52 5.60
CA VAL A 116 -8.64 -20.50 6.02
C VAL A 116 -9.23 -21.53 6.96
N GLN A 117 -10.07 -21.13 7.91
CA GLN A 117 -10.77 -22.04 8.80
C GLN A 117 -11.62 -23.07 8.04
N LYS A 118 -12.30 -22.63 6.96
CA LYS A 118 -13.18 -23.47 6.14
C LYS A 118 -12.40 -24.37 5.16
N LYS A 119 -11.45 -23.79 4.42
CA LYS A 119 -10.78 -24.45 3.30
C LYS A 119 -9.47 -25.14 3.67
N LYS A 120 -8.89 -24.82 4.85
CA LYS A 120 -7.58 -25.33 5.30
C LYS A 120 -6.45 -25.00 4.31
N GLU A 121 -6.57 -23.86 3.61
CA GLU A 121 -5.53 -23.30 2.75
C GLU A 121 -4.76 -22.26 3.55
N TYR A 122 -3.66 -22.67 4.14
CA TYR A 122 -2.94 -21.87 5.13
C TYR A 122 -1.97 -20.85 4.55
N VAL A 123 -1.47 -21.07 3.32
CA VAL A 123 -0.42 -20.27 2.68
C VAL A 123 -0.98 -19.44 1.54
N HIS A 124 -0.75 -18.14 1.59
CA HIS A 124 -1.25 -17.15 0.61
C HIS A 124 -0.07 -16.36 0.06
N PRO A 125 0.45 -16.71 -1.14
CA PRO A 125 1.54 -15.95 -1.76
C PRO A 125 1.10 -14.53 -2.09
N MET A 126 1.93 -13.54 -1.78
CA MET A 126 1.73 -12.15 -2.17
C MET A 126 2.66 -11.78 -3.33
N ASP A 127 2.20 -10.93 -4.24
CA ASP A 127 3.10 -10.36 -5.23
C ASP A 127 4.05 -9.32 -4.61
N ALA A 128 5.02 -8.83 -5.37
CA ALA A 128 6.04 -7.91 -4.86
C ALA A 128 5.46 -6.59 -4.30
N LEU A 129 4.38 -6.08 -4.89
CA LEU A 129 3.73 -4.84 -4.45
C LEU A 129 2.94 -5.08 -3.17
N GLU A 130 2.14 -6.14 -3.13
CA GLU A 130 1.38 -6.57 -1.97
C GLU A 130 2.31 -6.85 -0.77
N PHE A 131 3.40 -7.59 -1.00
CA PHE A 131 4.40 -7.89 0.01
C PHE A 131 5.06 -6.63 0.58
N ASN A 132 5.49 -5.70 -0.28
CA ASN A 132 6.12 -4.47 0.17
C ASN A 132 5.13 -3.58 0.94
N SER A 133 3.87 -3.52 0.51
CA SER A 133 2.80 -2.80 1.20
C SER A 133 2.56 -3.36 2.60
N LEU A 134 2.35 -4.67 2.73
CA LEU A 134 2.13 -5.34 4.02
C LEU A 134 3.32 -5.19 4.96
N ARG A 135 4.53 -5.35 4.44
CA ARG A 135 5.77 -5.18 5.20
C ARG A 135 5.91 -3.75 5.74
N SER A 136 5.58 -2.74 4.92
CA SER A 136 5.59 -1.35 5.34
C SER A 136 4.57 -1.07 6.44
N GLN A 137 3.34 -1.57 6.30
CA GLN A 137 2.28 -1.42 7.30
C GLN A 137 2.67 -2.07 8.64
N LEU A 138 3.27 -3.27 8.61
CA LEU A 138 3.74 -3.95 9.82
C LEU A 138 4.88 -3.20 10.51
N PHE A 139 5.83 -2.61 9.76
CA PHE A 139 6.86 -1.76 10.36
C PHE A 139 6.28 -0.51 10.99
N THR A 140 5.33 0.15 10.31
CA THR A 140 4.66 1.34 10.85
C THR A 140 3.89 1.02 12.13
N LEU A 141 3.19 -0.13 12.17
CA LEU A 141 2.52 -0.59 13.38
C LEU A 141 3.51 -0.86 14.52
N LEU A 142 4.64 -1.53 14.24
CA LEU A 142 5.69 -1.76 15.24
C LEU A 142 6.31 -0.46 15.75
N GLU A 143 6.56 0.52 14.88
CA GLU A 143 7.05 1.83 15.29
C GLU A 143 6.06 2.51 16.24
N GLU A 144 4.77 2.49 15.93
CA GLU A 144 3.75 3.11 16.77
C GLU A 144 3.62 2.41 18.12
N LEU A 145 3.74 1.08 18.15
CA LEU A 145 3.74 0.30 19.41
C LEU A 145 4.91 0.69 20.36
N HIS A 146 6.02 1.18 19.80
CA HIS A 146 7.22 1.58 20.58
C HIS A 146 7.29 3.09 20.83
N THR A 147 6.29 3.86 20.45
CA THR A 147 6.24 5.32 20.67
C THR A 147 5.18 5.68 21.72
N ASN A 148 5.27 6.88 22.26
CA ASN A 148 4.25 7.43 23.16
C ASN A 148 3.75 8.79 22.59
N ARG A 149 3.14 8.75 21.39
CA ARG A 149 2.63 9.92 20.70
C ARG A 149 1.18 10.19 21.04
N PHE A 150 0.74 11.44 20.83
CA PHE A 150 -0.68 11.76 20.92
C PHE A 150 -1.51 10.88 19.97
N GLY A 151 -2.60 10.32 20.46
CA GLY A 151 -3.48 9.47 19.68
C GLY A 151 -2.95 8.06 19.36
N ARG A 152 -1.86 7.62 20.02
CA ARG A 152 -1.19 6.33 19.80
C ARG A 152 -2.16 5.15 19.75
N ASP A 153 -3.02 5.00 20.75
CA ASP A 153 -3.90 3.83 20.82
C ASP A 153 -4.97 3.83 19.72
N ALA A 154 -5.49 4.99 19.37
CA ALA A 154 -6.39 5.16 18.22
C ALA A 154 -5.67 4.81 16.91
N GLN A 155 -4.43 5.30 16.74
CA GLN A 155 -3.63 5.05 15.55
C GLN A 155 -3.28 3.57 15.40
N ILE A 156 -2.91 2.89 16.48
CA ILE A 156 -2.67 1.44 16.51
C ILE A 156 -3.94 0.69 16.08
N GLY A 157 -5.09 1.07 16.61
CA GLY A 157 -6.37 0.46 16.27
C GLY A 157 -6.70 0.57 14.77
N LEU A 158 -6.42 1.72 14.16
CA LEU A 158 -6.58 1.95 12.72
C LEU A 158 -5.59 1.12 11.89
N TYR A 159 -4.32 1.06 12.28
CA TYR A 159 -3.30 0.27 11.57
C TYR A 159 -3.62 -1.21 11.56
N VAL A 160 -4.04 -1.77 12.70
CA VAL A 160 -4.44 -3.18 12.78
C VAL A 160 -5.61 -3.48 11.85
N ARG A 161 -6.67 -2.65 11.88
CA ARG A 161 -7.83 -2.82 11.00
C ARG A 161 -7.46 -2.71 9.53
N MET A 162 -6.63 -1.73 9.17
CA MET A 162 -6.17 -1.53 7.80
C MET A 162 -5.34 -2.75 7.32
N LEU A 163 -4.44 -3.28 8.15
CA LEU A 163 -3.64 -4.45 7.83
C LEU A 163 -4.53 -5.67 7.56
N LEU A 164 -5.47 -5.96 8.46
CA LEU A 164 -6.38 -7.11 8.35
C LEU A 164 -7.30 -6.99 7.12
N LEU A 165 -7.83 -5.79 6.87
CA LEU A 165 -8.65 -5.52 5.69
C LEU A 165 -7.82 -5.65 4.40
N THR A 166 -6.58 -5.17 4.39
CA THR A 166 -5.68 -5.30 3.24
C THR A 166 -5.43 -6.78 2.91
N LEU A 167 -5.10 -7.60 3.90
CA LEU A 167 -4.91 -9.05 3.75
C LEU A 167 -6.18 -9.73 3.21
N SER A 168 -7.32 -9.46 3.84
CA SER A 168 -8.61 -10.04 3.46
C SER A 168 -9.03 -9.64 2.04
N ARG A 169 -8.89 -8.34 1.71
CA ARG A 169 -9.22 -7.80 0.38
C ARG A 169 -8.34 -8.40 -0.72
N THR A 170 -7.04 -8.52 -0.48
CA THR A 170 -6.09 -9.11 -1.45
C THR A 170 -6.53 -10.53 -1.83
N VAL A 171 -6.86 -11.36 -0.85
CA VAL A 171 -7.29 -12.75 -1.10
C VAL A 171 -8.67 -12.78 -1.73
N TRP A 172 -9.62 -11.97 -1.26
CA TRP A 172 -10.96 -11.88 -1.83
C TRP A 172 -10.94 -11.47 -3.30
N GLN A 173 -10.13 -10.47 -3.67
CA GLN A 173 -10.01 -10.01 -5.05
C GLN A 173 -9.43 -11.07 -5.99
N ARG A 174 -8.55 -11.94 -5.51
CA ARG A 174 -8.04 -13.07 -6.31
C ARG A 174 -9.10 -14.11 -6.58
N GLU A 175 -9.96 -14.36 -5.61
CA GLU A 175 -11.07 -15.31 -5.76
C GLU A 175 -12.25 -14.74 -6.58
N ASN A 176 -12.34 -13.41 -6.66
CA ASN A 176 -13.40 -12.70 -7.36
C ASN A 176 -12.85 -11.80 -8.48
N PRO A 177 -12.24 -12.37 -9.54
CA PRO A 177 -11.56 -11.60 -10.58
C PRO A 177 -12.50 -10.69 -11.39
N ARG A 178 -13.81 -10.99 -11.43
CA ARG A 178 -14.81 -10.10 -12.04
C ARG A 178 -14.99 -8.82 -11.24
N ALA A 179 -15.09 -8.93 -9.92
CA ALA A 179 -15.15 -7.77 -9.03
C ALA A 179 -13.85 -6.94 -9.05
N ARG A 180 -12.69 -7.57 -9.30
CA ARG A 180 -11.41 -6.86 -9.52
C ARG A 180 -11.43 -6.00 -10.79
N LYS A 181 -12.14 -6.42 -11.85
CA LYS A 181 -12.33 -5.58 -13.05
C LYS A 181 -13.26 -4.40 -12.80
N GLU A 182 -14.27 -4.56 -11.93
CA GLU A 182 -15.15 -3.48 -11.51
C GLU A 182 -14.47 -2.53 -10.50
N THR A 183 -13.46 -2.97 -9.76
CA THR A 183 -12.78 -2.19 -8.68
C THR A 183 -11.68 -1.25 -9.19
N ARG A 184 -11.14 -1.43 -10.39
CA ARG A 184 -10.56 -0.29 -11.12
C ARG A 184 -11.73 0.45 -11.72
N SER A 185 -12.25 1.43 -10.99
CA SER A 185 -13.32 2.25 -11.53
C SER A 185 -12.85 2.75 -12.89
N SER A 186 -13.73 2.79 -13.89
CA SER A 186 -13.40 3.34 -15.20
C SER A 186 -12.76 4.73 -15.07
N TYR A 187 -13.11 5.46 -14.01
CA TYR A 187 -12.50 6.72 -13.64
C TYR A 187 -10.99 6.56 -13.30
N GLN A 188 -10.62 5.57 -12.52
CA GLN A 188 -9.22 5.31 -12.15
C GLN A 188 -8.37 4.88 -13.36
N LEU A 189 -8.93 4.03 -14.23
CA LEU A 189 -8.27 3.66 -15.50
C LEU A 189 -7.98 4.88 -16.38
N ILE A 190 -8.95 5.81 -16.47
CA ILE A 190 -8.79 7.02 -17.29
C ILE A 190 -7.77 7.95 -16.63
N THR A 191 -7.81 8.16 -15.33
CA THR A 191 -6.88 9.06 -14.62
C THR A 191 -5.45 8.54 -14.67
N ASP A 192 -5.22 7.22 -14.55
CA ASP A 192 -3.91 6.59 -14.68
C ASP A 192 -3.37 6.73 -16.12
N TYR A 193 -4.23 6.51 -17.12
CA TYR A 193 -3.87 6.72 -18.53
C TYR A 193 -3.49 8.18 -18.81
N VAL A 194 -4.30 9.13 -18.35
CA VAL A 194 -4.03 10.57 -18.49
C VAL A 194 -2.71 10.95 -17.82
N ALA A 195 -2.44 10.45 -16.62
CA ALA A 195 -1.20 10.74 -15.89
C ALA A 195 0.07 10.23 -16.62
N GLY A 196 -0.04 9.08 -17.29
CA GLY A 196 1.07 8.49 -18.07
C GLY A 196 1.28 9.07 -19.47
N HIS A 197 0.34 9.87 -19.99
CA HIS A 197 0.32 10.32 -21.41
C HIS A 197 0.00 11.81 -21.55
N LEU A 198 0.52 12.66 -20.63
CA LEU A 198 0.22 14.09 -20.62
C LEU A 198 0.66 14.81 -21.89
N ASP A 199 1.64 14.31 -22.60
CA ASP A 199 2.19 14.81 -23.87
C ASP A 199 1.34 14.42 -25.10
N ALA A 200 0.49 13.38 -24.98
CA ALA A 200 -0.27 12.81 -26.09
C ALA A 200 -1.62 13.52 -26.33
N ASP A 201 -2.28 13.13 -27.43
CA ASP A 201 -3.68 13.47 -27.63
C ASP A 201 -4.59 12.70 -26.69
N LEU A 202 -5.17 13.42 -25.74
CA LEU A 202 -6.09 12.89 -24.72
C LEU A 202 -7.55 13.28 -25.01
N SER A 203 -7.93 13.32 -26.31
CA SER A 203 -9.33 13.54 -26.68
C SER A 203 -10.24 12.42 -26.19
N LEU A 204 -11.54 12.71 -26.06
CA LEU A 204 -12.54 11.67 -25.68
C LEU A 204 -12.54 10.50 -26.69
N ASP A 205 -12.27 10.78 -27.96
CA ASP A 205 -12.22 9.73 -28.99
C ASP A 205 -10.99 8.85 -28.83
N THR A 206 -9.82 9.43 -28.50
CA THR A 206 -8.60 8.68 -28.21
C THR A 206 -8.76 7.82 -26.95
N LEU A 207 -9.23 8.39 -25.84
CA LEU A 207 -9.46 7.63 -24.62
C LEU A 207 -10.50 6.53 -24.79
N SER A 208 -11.57 6.79 -25.56
CA SER A 208 -12.60 5.79 -25.87
C SER A 208 -12.01 4.59 -26.60
N ARG A 209 -11.14 4.83 -27.58
CA ARG A 209 -10.47 3.79 -28.36
C ARG A 209 -9.43 3.01 -27.53
N GLU A 210 -8.57 3.71 -26.81
CA GLU A 210 -7.46 3.10 -26.08
C GLU A 210 -7.95 2.31 -24.86
N LEU A 211 -9.00 2.80 -24.19
CA LEU A 211 -9.53 2.19 -22.95
C LEU A 211 -10.77 1.32 -23.18
N TYR A 212 -11.25 1.23 -24.42
CA TYR A 212 -12.48 0.50 -24.81
C TYR A 212 -13.71 0.94 -24.01
N LEU A 213 -13.79 2.26 -23.70
CA LEU A 213 -14.90 2.87 -22.96
C LEU A 213 -15.73 3.78 -23.87
N ASN A 214 -17.03 3.86 -23.59
CA ASN A 214 -17.90 4.80 -24.30
C ASN A 214 -17.55 6.24 -23.92
N LYS A 215 -17.40 7.14 -24.92
CA LYS A 215 -17.02 8.55 -24.70
C LYS A 215 -18.01 9.34 -23.83
N TYR A 216 -19.30 9.04 -23.89
CA TYR A 216 -20.30 9.66 -23.03
C TYR A 216 -20.15 9.18 -21.57
N HIS A 217 -19.80 7.91 -21.38
CA HIS A 217 -19.51 7.36 -20.07
C HIS A 217 -18.25 8.02 -19.46
N ILE A 218 -17.18 8.21 -20.25
CA ILE A 218 -15.98 8.93 -19.81
C ILE A 218 -16.32 10.35 -19.36
N ALA A 219 -17.08 11.12 -20.18
CA ALA A 219 -17.46 12.49 -19.87
C ALA A 219 -18.31 12.57 -18.58
N HIS A 220 -19.26 11.65 -18.42
CA HIS A 220 -20.13 11.58 -17.23
C HIS A 220 -19.34 11.24 -15.96
N LEU A 221 -18.43 10.26 -16.03
CA LEU A 221 -17.57 9.90 -14.90
C LEU A 221 -16.74 11.09 -14.37
N PHE A 222 -16.18 11.91 -15.28
CA PHE A 222 -15.41 13.08 -14.85
C PHE A 222 -16.29 14.13 -14.20
N GLN A 223 -17.47 14.39 -14.76
CA GLN A 223 -18.40 15.33 -14.20
C GLN A 223 -18.89 14.89 -12.78
N GLU A 224 -19.18 13.61 -12.60
CA GLU A 224 -19.61 13.07 -11.30
C GLU A 224 -18.53 13.07 -10.26
N ASN A 225 -17.30 12.63 -10.61
CA ASN A 225 -16.22 12.43 -9.63
C ASN A 225 -15.44 13.71 -9.30
N THR A 226 -15.41 14.69 -10.22
CA THR A 226 -14.58 15.90 -10.07
C THR A 226 -15.32 17.22 -10.21
N GLY A 227 -16.54 17.21 -10.72
CA GLY A 227 -17.25 18.42 -11.13
C GLY A 227 -16.63 19.12 -12.36
N LEU A 228 -15.62 18.52 -13.01
CA LEU A 228 -14.89 19.08 -14.14
C LEU A 228 -15.18 18.28 -15.39
N SER A 229 -15.08 18.96 -16.57
CA SER A 229 -14.97 18.23 -17.82
C SER A 229 -13.58 17.54 -17.93
N LEU A 230 -13.50 16.47 -18.71
CA LEU A 230 -12.22 15.79 -18.98
C LEU A 230 -11.14 16.79 -19.46
N HIS A 231 -11.49 17.70 -20.35
CA HIS A 231 -10.56 18.72 -20.86
C HIS A 231 -10.05 19.67 -19.76
N GLN A 232 -10.92 20.09 -18.85
CA GLN A 232 -10.50 20.90 -17.68
C GLN A 232 -9.57 20.13 -16.76
N TYR A 233 -9.89 18.87 -16.49
CA TYR A 233 -9.05 17.99 -15.67
C TYR A 233 -7.65 17.80 -16.29
N MET A 234 -7.57 17.47 -17.58
CA MET A 234 -6.30 17.32 -18.31
C MET A 234 -5.48 18.61 -18.30
N THR A 235 -6.14 19.76 -18.54
CA THR A 235 -5.47 21.06 -18.49
C THR A 235 -4.86 21.32 -17.12
N LYS A 236 -5.57 21.05 -16.04
CA LYS A 236 -5.04 21.19 -14.68
C LYS A 236 -3.85 20.24 -14.41
N LYS A 237 -3.93 18.98 -14.85
CA LYS A 237 -2.83 18.01 -14.71
C LYS A 237 -1.59 18.43 -15.51
N ARG A 238 -1.75 18.90 -16.75
CA ARG A 238 -0.66 19.45 -17.56
C ARG A 238 -0.01 20.66 -16.91
N LEU A 239 -0.83 21.58 -16.38
CA LEU A 239 -0.33 22.77 -15.68
C LEU A 239 0.45 22.40 -14.41
N SER A 240 -0.04 21.45 -13.60
CA SER A 240 0.68 20.95 -12.44
C SER A 240 2.05 20.38 -12.83
N ALA A 241 2.10 19.53 -13.85
CA ALA A 241 3.36 18.97 -14.35
C ALA A 241 4.33 20.05 -14.91
N CYS A 242 3.77 21.11 -15.55
CA CYS A 242 4.57 22.25 -15.99
C CYS A 242 5.17 23.00 -14.79
N VAL A 243 4.41 23.22 -13.72
CA VAL A 243 4.88 23.86 -12.47
C VAL A 243 6.02 23.07 -11.83
N ASP A 244 5.87 21.75 -11.70
CA ASP A 244 6.92 20.87 -11.16
C ASP A 244 8.20 20.94 -12.02
N ALA A 245 8.05 20.97 -13.34
CA ALA A 245 9.19 21.11 -14.26
C ALA A 245 9.84 22.51 -14.25
N MET A 246 9.06 23.57 -14.05
CA MET A 246 9.59 24.95 -13.90
C MET A 246 10.49 25.06 -12.67
N GLN A 247 10.15 24.44 -11.56
CA GLN A 247 10.98 24.41 -10.35
C GLN A 247 12.31 23.68 -10.56
N SER A 248 12.41 22.79 -11.53
CA SER A 248 13.66 22.09 -11.88
C SER A 248 14.59 22.88 -12.81
N GLY A 249 14.28 24.17 -13.11
CA GLY A 249 15.13 25.07 -13.89
C GLY A 249 15.08 24.92 -15.42
N LYS A 250 14.11 24.17 -15.95
CA LYS A 250 13.91 24.03 -17.41
C LYS A 250 13.28 25.28 -18.00
N ARG A 251 13.55 25.56 -19.28
CA ARG A 251 12.95 26.70 -19.99
C ARG A 251 11.45 26.51 -20.17
N ILE A 252 10.66 27.53 -19.89
CA ILE A 252 9.20 27.47 -19.96
C ILE A 252 8.70 27.07 -21.37
N SER A 253 9.38 27.49 -22.43
CA SER A 253 9.03 27.12 -23.81
C SER A 253 9.20 25.62 -24.11
N GLU A 254 10.19 24.98 -23.52
CA GLU A 254 10.44 23.54 -23.65
C GLU A 254 9.42 22.74 -22.83
N ILE A 255 9.10 23.21 -21.64
CA ILE A 255 8.11 22.62 -20.74
C ILE A 255 6.73 22.55 -21.38
N CYS A 256 6.30 23.63 -22.04
CA CYS A 256 4.98 23.69 -22.67
C CYS A 256 4.76 22.57 -23.71
N SER A 257 5.74 22.32 -24.58
CA SER A 257 5.65 21.26 -25.58
C SER A 257 5.76 19.87 -24.97
N GLN A 258 6.56 19.71 -23.94
CA GLN A 258 6.75 18.43 -23.23
C GLN A 258 5.47 17.92 -22.57
N PHE A 259 4.59 18.82 -22.10
CA PHE A 259 3.34 18.46 -21.43
C PHE A 259 2.09 18.70 -22.29
N GLY A 260 2.20 18.64 -23.61
CA GLY A 260 1.09 18.55 -24.53
C GLY A 260 0.32 19.85 -24.77
N PHE A 261 0.93 21.02 -24.51
CA PHE A 261 0.39 22.30 -24.99
C PHE A 261 0.85 22.55 -26.41
N GLN A 262 -0.10 22.83 -27.32
CA GLN A 262 0.20 23.05 -28.76
C GLN A 262 1.12 24.25 -29.00
N ASN A 263 1.01 25.28 -28.16
CA ASN A 263 1.83 26.49 -28.24
C ASN A 263 1.85 27.23 -26.90
N TYR A 264 2.84 28.15 -26.79
CA TYR A 264 3.02 28.96 -25.58
C TYR A 264 1.78 29.80 -25.24
N SER A 265 1.09 30.32 -26.23
CA SER A 265 -0.09 31.18 -26.01
C SER A 265 -1.26 30.43 -25.36
N SER A 266 -1.47 29.16 -25.72
CA SER A 266 -2.49 28.31 -25.08
C SER A 266 -2.11 27.95 -23.66
N PHE A 267 -0.85 27.62 -23.43
CA PHE A 267 -0.31 27.41 -22.08
C PHE A 267 -0.45 28.66 -21.21
N TYR A 268 0.02 29.81 -21.68
CA TYR A 268 -0.03 31.07 -20.94
C TYR A 268 -1.44 31.46 -20.52
N ARG A 269 -2.42 31.34 -21.40
CA ARG A 269 -3.83 31.61 -21.08
C ARG A 269 -4.37 30.65 -20.04
N ALA A 270 -4.09 29.36 -20.18
CA ALA A 270 -4.52 28.34 -19.21
C ALA A 270 -3.86 28.55 -17.86
N PHE A 271 -2.55 28.85 -17.84
CA PHE A 271 -1.78 29.10 -16.63
C PHE A 271 -2.31 30.32 -15.87
N ARG A 272 -2.49 31.45 -16.57
CA ARG A 272 -3.02 32.67 -15.96
C ARG A 272 -4.44 32.50 -15.42
N LYS A 273 -5.26 31.70 -16.11
CA LYS A 273 -6.61 31.37 -15.62
C LYS A 273 -6.59 30.54 -14.34
N GLU A 274 -5.65 29.61 -14.21
CA GLU A 274 -5.58 28.68 -13.07
C GLU A 274 -4.86 29.30 -11.87
N TYR A 275 -3.73 30.02 -12.10
CA TYR A 275 -2.88 30.54 -11.04
C TYR A 275 -3.00 32.04 -10.81
N GLY A 276 -3.76 32.77 -11.62
CA GLY A 276 -3.99 34.22 -11.45
C GLY A 276 -2.87 35.13 -11.93
N CYS A 277 -1.67 34.60 -12.16
CA CYS A 277 -0.47 35.36 -12.56
C CYS A 277 0.20 34.74 -13.81
N SER A 278 1.26 35.41 -14.32
CA SER A 278 2.05 34.85 -15.44
C SER A 278 2.96 33.73 -14.95
N PRO A 279 3.35 32.77 -15.85
CA PRO A 279 4.32 31.74 -15.48
C PRO A 279 5.65 32.27 -14.95
N GLY A 280 6.15 33.40 -15.52
CA GLY A 280 7.36 34.05 -15.05
C GLY A 280 7.21 34.64 -13.64
N THR A 281 6.14 35.42 -13.41
CA THR A 281 5.82 35.98 -12.10
C THR A 281 5.67 34.88 -11.04
N TRP A 282 4.96 33.81 -11.38
CA TRP A 282 4.79 32.66 -10.49
C TRP A 282 6.13 32.03 -10.10
N LEU A 283 7.05 31.86 -11.06
CA LEU A 283 8.36 31.27 -10.83
C LEU A 283 9.23 32.19 -9.93
N GLU A 284 9.24 33.49 -10.18
CA GLU A 284 9.98 34.49 -9.37
C GLU A 284 9.50 34.48 -7.91
N GLU A 285 8.19 34.47 -7.68
CA GLU A 285 7.60 34.45 -6.34
C GLU A 285 7.95 33.15 -5.59
N HIS A 286 7.94 31.99 -6.25
CA HIS A 286 8.19 30.70 -5.59
C HIS A 286 9.67 30.38 -5.42
N LEU A 287 10.54 30.85 -6.30
CA LEU A 287 12.00 30.75 -6.12
C LEU A 287 12.51 31.67 -4.99
N SER A 288 11.95 32.85 -4.88
CA SER A 288 12.31 33.77 -3.77
C SER A 288 11.84 33.25 -2.41
N ALA A 289 10.66 32.61 -2.35
CA ALA A 289 10.16 31.98 -1.13
C ALA A 289 11.01 30.75 -0.70
N ALA A 290 11.46 29.94 -1.64
CA ALA A 290 12.33 28.79 -1.39
C ALA A 290 13.72 29.22 -0.90
N ALA A 291 14.28 30.30 -1.45
CA ALA A 291 15.55 30.86 -1.01
C ALA A 291 15.48 31.47 0.41
N ALA A 292 14.34 32.06 0.77
CA ALA A 292 14.10 32.60 2.10
C ALA A 292 14.01 31.49 3.18
N GLN A 293 13.44 30.35 2.86
CA GLN A 293 13.34 29.21 3.79
C GLN A 293 14.65 28.44 3.99
N THR A 294 15.56 28.47 3.02
CA THR A 294 16.91 27.89 3.16
C THR A 294 17.91 28.77 3.87
N GLY A 295 17.63 30.08 4.01
CA GLY A 295 18.48 31.07 4.70
C GLY A 295 18.31 31.14 6.22
N GLU A 296 17.25 30.55 6.79
CA GLU A 296 16.99 30.63 8.25
C GLU A 296 17.62 29.48 9.07
N HIS A 297 18.38 28.56 8.46
CA HIS A 297 19.09 27.50 9.17
C HIS A 297 20.62 27.63 9.18
N ALA A 298 21.11 28.81 8.95
CA ALA A 298 22.55 29.09 9.03
C ALA A 298 22.83 30.24 10.04
N PHE A 299 22.55 30.00 11.33
CA PHE A 299 23.17 30.70 12.45
C PHE A 299 23.12 29.82 13.70
#